data_9d66c9a92078ef122e603aab7a213342
#
_entry.id   9d66c9a92078ef122e603aab7a213342
#
_cell.length_a   1.000
_cell.length_b   1.000
_cell.length_c   1.000
_cell.angle_alpha   90.00
_cell.angle_beta   90.00
_cell.angle_gamma   90.00
#
_symmetry.space_group_name_H-M   'P 1'
#
loop_
_entity.id
_entity.type
_entity.pdbx_description
1 polymer ?
#
loop_
_entity_poly.entity_id
_entity_poly.type
_entity_poly.pdbx_seq_one_letter_code
_entity_poly.pdbx_strand_id
1 'polypeptide(L)'
;MLELVRTISRVGFACALVMLLAACSGSYAGMNSFQSPDGRYAFLYPNGWSRVSMNGGPQVVFHDLINSDETLSLAVSKVDEKGDLQALGSPIAIGERLSREVIAPQGSGREAELVDANQREAGGHIFYDLEYTVHLEDRERHELATVVVDRGRLYTLAASTNEFRWNKVKGLFKEVITSFTFLI
;
A
#
# COMPACT_ATOMS: atom_id res chain seq x y z
N MET A 1 -55.88 -7.91 -18.05
CA MET A 1 -55.29 -7.33 -16.83
C MET A 1 -54.31 -8.25 -16.12
N LEU A 2 -54.60 -9.53 -15.91
CA LEU A 2 -53.69 -10.48 -15.26
C LEU A 2 -52.36 -10.74 -16.02
N GLU A 3 -52.42 -10.83 -17.34
CA GLU A 3 -51.26 -11.08 -18.18
C GLU A 3 -50.26 -9.90 -18.16
N LEU A 4 -50.77 -8.67 -18.15
CA LEU A 4 -49.93 -7.46 -18.10
C LEU A 4 -49.16 -7.34 -16.78
N VAL A 5 -49.77 -7.69 -15.66
CA VAL A 5 -49.16 -7.67 -14.33
C VAL A 5 -48.06 -8.75 -14.22
N ARG A 6 -48.25 -9.91 -14.84
CA ARG A 6 -47.27 -11.00 -14.87
C ARG A 6 -46.00 -10.64 -15.68
N THR A 7 -46.18 -9.91 -16.78
CA THR A 7 -45.06 -9.45 -17.64
C THR A 7 -44.25 -8.37 -16.95
N ILE A 8 -44.89 -7.40 -16.29
CA ILE A 8 -44.22 -6.33 -15.53
C ILE A 8 -43.43 -6.91 -14.36
N SER A 9 -43.96 -7.90 -13.63
CA SER A 9 -43.26 -8.56 -12.52
C SER A 9 -42.01 -9.31 -12.97
N ARG A 10 -42.06 -9.97 -14.14
CA ARG A 10 -40.91 -10.71 -14.71
C ARG A 10 -39.81 -9.76 -15.20
N VAL A 11 -40.15 -8.66 -15.81
CA VAL A 11 -39.19 -7.64 -16.28
C VAL A 11 -38.55 -6.92 -15.09
N GLY A 12 -39.34 -6.56 -14.06
CA GLY A 12 -38.82 -5.95 -12.84
C GLY A 12 -37.83 -6.85 -12.08
N PHE A 13 -38.11 -8.15 -12.01
CA PHE A 13 -37.20 -9.13 -11.35
C PHE A 13 -35.90 -9.34 -12.17
N ALA A 14 -35.96 -9.37 -13.49
CA ALA A 14 -34.81 -9.49 -14.36
C ALA A 14 -33.91 -8.24 -14.29
N CYS A 15 -34.48 -7.03 -14.26
CA CYS A 15 -33.70 -5.79 -14.07
C CYS A 15 -33.05 -5.70 -12.69
N ALA A 16 -33.71 -6.14 -11.61
CA ALA A 16 -33.17 -6.17 -10.27
C ALA A 16 -31.97 -7.17 -10.15
N LEU A 17 -32.06 -8.31 -10.83
CA LEU A 17 -30.99 -9.31 -10.85
C LEU A 17 -29.74 -8.81 -11.61
N VAL A 18 -29.93 -8.06 -12.71
CA VAL A 18 -28.82 -7.48 -13.47
C VAL A 18 -28.13 -6.36 -12.68
N MET A 19 -28.84 -5.58 -11.89
CA MET A 19 -28.22 -4.57 -11.01
C MET A 19 -27.41 -5.17 -9.87
N LEU A 20 -27.77 -6.35 -9.36
CA LEU A 20 -27.01 -7.06 -8.33
C LEU A 20 -25.66 -7.62 -8.86
N LEU A 21 -25.57 -7.90 -10.16
CA LEU A 21 -24.33 -8.36 -10.79
C LEU A 21 -23.35 -7.22 -11.11
N ALA A 22 -23.81 -5.99 -11.22
CA ALA A 22 -22.96 -4.82 -11.45
C ALA A 22 -22.25 -4.30 -10.18
N ALA A 23 -22.65 -4.75 -8.98
CA ALA A 23 -22.09 -4.31 -7.72
C ALA A 23 -20.74 -4.98 -7.34
N CYS A 24 -20.23 -5.95 -8.13
CA CYS A 24 -18.99 -6.67 -7.85
C CYS A 24 -17.79 -6.25 -8.72
N SER A 25 -17.86 -5.18 -9.50
CA SER A 25 -16.71 -4.63 -10.21
C SER A 25 -16.01 -3.56 -9.36
N GLY A 26 -15.57 -3.93 -8.16
CA GLY A 26 -14.60 -3.15 -7.39
C GLY A 26 -13.27 -3.08 -8.16
N SER A 27 -12.56 -1.96 -8.06
CA SER A 27 -11.33 -1.56 -8.77
C SER A 27 -10.10 -2.45 -8.52
N TYR A 28 -10.25 -3.75 -8.41
CA TYR A 28 -9.15 -4.70 -8.18
C TYR A 28 -8.71 -5.46 -9.42
N ALA A 29 -9.16 -5.05 -10.61
CA ALA A 29 -8.68 -5.64 -11.86
C ALA A 29 -7.18 -5.38 -12.01
N GLY A 30 -6.38 -6.46 -12.00
CA GLY A 30 -4.93 -6.36 -12.10
C GLY A 30 -4.17 -6.42 -10.77
N MET A 31 -4.85 -6.68 -9.65
CA MET A 31 -4.25 -6.82 -8.32
C MET A 31 -4.49 -8.21 -7.73
N ASN A 32 -3.50 -8.68 -6.96
CA ASN A 32 -3.61 -9.82 -6.06
C ASN A 32 -3.72 -9.33 -4.61
N SER A 33 -4.23 -10.16 -3.71
CA SER A 33 -4.27 -9.87 -2.29
C SER A 33 -3.22 -10.68 -1.54
N PHE A 34 -2.47 -10.02 -0.66
CA PHE A 34 -1.65 -10.66 0.34
C PHE A 34 -2.35 -10.57 1.70
N GLN A 35 -2.39 -11.68 2.41
CA GLN A 35 -2.80 -11.74 3.81
C GLN A 35 -1.64 -12.27 4.65
N SER A 36 -1.40 -11.65 5.80
CA SER A 36 -0.36 -12.11 6.73
C SER A 36 -0.68 -13.51 7.25
N PRO A 37 0.33 -14.36 7.49
CA PRO A 37 0.11 -15.72 7.98
C PRO A 37 -0.65 -15.79 9.32
N ASP A 38 -0.52 -14.76 10.14
CA ASP A 38 -1.22 -14.62 11.42
C ASP A 38 -2.61 -13.97 11.30
N GLY A 39 -3.06 -13.67 10.08
CA GLY A 39 -4.37 -13.09 9.81
C GLY A 39 -4.57 -11.66 10.28
N ARG A 40 -3.51 -10.92 10.61
CA ARG A 40 -3.62 -9.58 11.23
C ARG A 40 -3.82 -8.45 10.25
N TYR A 41 -3.22 -8.54 9.06
CA TYR A 41 -3.26 -7.49 8.06
C TYR A 41 -3.30 -8.06 6.65
N ALA A 42 -3.77 -7.25 5.74
CA ALA A 42 -3.79 -7.54 4.32
C ALA A 42 -3.44 -6.29 3.51
N PHE A 43 -2.98 -6.49 2.28
CA PHE A 43 -2.79 -5.43 1.29
C PHE A 43 -2.83 -6.02 -0.12
N LEU A 44 -3.00 -5.15 -1.11
CA LEU A 44 -2.98 -5.53 -2.52
C LEU A 44 -1.57 -5.38 -3.10
N TYR A 45 -1.25 -6.20 -4.07
CA TYR A 45 -0.03 -6.08 -4.87
C TYR A 45 -0.34 -6.39 -6.33
N PRO A 46 0.41 -5.80 -7.30
CA PRO A 46 0.10 -5.95 -8.72
C PRO A 46 0.25 -7.40 -9.21
N ASN A 47 -0.59 -7.80 -10.17
CA ASN A 47 -0.43 -9.06 -10.88
C ASN A 47 0.93 -9.09 -11.59
N GLY A 48 1.55 -10.27 -11.70
CA GLY A 48 2.88 -10.43 -12.29
C GLY A 48 4.04 -10.12 -11.36
N TRP A 49 3.77 -9.69 -10.12
CA TRP A 49 4.80 -9.54 -9.09
C TRP A 49 5.00 -10.84 -8.32
N SER A 50 6.25 -11.17 -8.04
CA SER A 50 6.66 -12.38 -7.31
C SER A 50 7.18 -12.04 -5.92
N ARG A 51 6.79 -12.87 -4.95
CA ARG A 51 7.34 -12.77 -3.59
C ARG A 51 8.78 -13.29 -3.57
N VAL A 52 9.65 -12.53 -2.91
CA VAL A 52 11.06 -12.90 -2.68
C VAL A 52 11.25 -13.27 -1.22
N SER A 53 12.01 -14.34 -0.98
CA SER A 53 12.47 -14.70 0.37
C SER A 53 13.78 -13.97 0.66
N MET A 54 13.83 -13.24 1.78
CA MET A 54 15.03 -12.54 2.24
C MET A 54 15.46 -13.06 3.61
N ASN A 55 16.76 -13.12 3.82
CA ASN A 55 17.35 -13.42 5.13
C ASN A 55 17.61 -12.11 5.88
N GLY A 56 16.63 -11.69 6.69
CA GLY A 56 16.65 -10.41 7.40
C GLY A 56 16.00 -9.25 6.61
N GLY A 57 15.80 -8.09 7.26
CA GLY A 57 15.16 -6.92 6.66
C GLY A 57 13.62 -7.01 6.66
N PRO A 58 12.95 -6.56 5.59
CA PRO A 58 11.49 -6.56 5.50
C PRO A 58 10.89 -7.96 5.64
N GLN A 59 9.69 -8.04 6.27
CA GLN A 59 8.97 -9.32 6.44
C GLN A 59 8.42 -9.89 5.13
N VAL A 60 8.08 -9.00 4.20
CA VAL A 60 7.53 -9.36 2.89
C VAL A 60 8.16 -8.45 1.85
N VAL A 61 8.60 -9.04 0.75
CA VAL A 61 9.08 -8.32 -0.42
C VAL A 61 8.48 -8.96 -1.67
N PHE A 62 7.95 -8.12 -2.54
CA PHE A 62 7.56 -8.47 -3.90
C PHE A 62 8.37 -7.65 -4.88
N HIS A 63 8.62 -8.19 -6.05
CA HIS A 63 9.19 -7.46 -7.18
C HIS A 63 8.44 -7.79 -8.47
N ASP A 64 8.42 -6.86 -9.41
CA ASP A 64 7.92 -7.08 -10.76
C ASP A 64 8.87 -8.01 -11.52
N LEU A 65 8.33 -9.05 -12.17
CA LEU A 65 9.12 -9.99 -12.97
C LEU A 65 9.71 -9.38 -14.25
N ILE A 66 9.10 -8.30 -14.76
CA ILE A 66 9.50 -7.61 -15.99
C ILE A 66 10.39 -6.41 -15.67
N ASN A 67 9.98 -5.59 -14.69
CA ASN A 67 10.72 -4.41 -14.25
C ASN A 67 11.26 -4.67 -12.84
N SER A 68 12.34 -5.42 -12.76
CA SER A 68 12.90 -5.93 -11.49
C SER A 68 13.29 -4.83 -10.48
N ASP A 69 13.40 -3.58 -10.92
CA ASP A 69 13.60 -2.41 -10.06
C ASP A 69 12.31 -1.94 -9.36
N GLU A 70 11.14 -2.41 -9.81
CA GLU A 70 9.89 -2.14 -9.11
C GLU A 70 9.70 -3.12 -7.96
N THR A 71 9.61 -2.59 -6.75
CA THR A 71 9.55 -3.40 -5.53
C THR A 71 8.46 -2.91 -4.60
N LEU A 72 7.88 -3.84 -3.84
CA LEU A 72 6.97 -3.58 -2.73
C LEU A 72 7.50 -4.31 -1.51
N SER A 73 7.68 -3.61 -0.42
CA SER A 73 8.20 -4.19 0.82
C SER A 73 7.33 -3.83 2.01
N LEU A 74 7.17 -4.77 2.94
CA LEU A 74 6.58 -4.52 4.24
C LEU A 74 7.62 -4.78 5.33
N ALA A 75 7.96 -3.74 6.07
CA ALA A 75 8.74 -3.82 7.29
C ALA A 75 7.84 -3.67 8.51
N VAL A 76 8.16 -4.41 9.58
CA VAL A 76 7.47 -4.30 10.87
C VAL A 76 8.50 -4.20 11.97
N SER A 77 8.46 -3.11 12.72
CA SER A 77 9.34 -2.85 13.86
C SER A 77 8.53 -2.68 15.15
N LYS A 78 9.17 -2.92 16.29
CA LYS A 78 8.56 -2.60 17.59
C LYS A 78 8.70 -1.10 17.85
N VAL A 79 7.69 -0.53 18.51
CA VAL A 79 7.75 0.83 19.04
C VAL A 79 7.57 0.74 20.56
N ASP A 80 8.39 1.51 21.29
CA ASP A 80 8.40 1.46 22.76
C ASP A 80 7.22 2.19 23.39
N GLU A 81 6.54 3.05 22.63
CA GLU A 81 5.42 3.84 23.10
C GLU A 81 4.08 3.12 22.88
N LYS A 82 3.27 3.08 23.94
CA LYS A 82 1.87 2.66 23.88
C LYS A 82 1.05 3.83 23.33
N GLY A 83 0.92 3.92 22.03
CA GLY A 83 0.16 4.98 21.40
C GLY A 83 -0.09 4.70 19.92
N ASP A 84 -0.79 5.62 19.31
CA ASP A 84 -0.97 5.67 17.87
C ASP A 84 0.26 6.32 17.20
N LEU A 85 0.22 6.41 15.87
CA LEU A 85 1.30 6.99 15.08
C LEU A 85 1.56 8.47 15.43
N GLN A 86 0.53 9.22 15.86
CA GLN A 86 0.64 10.64 16.21
C GLN A 86 1.49 10.86 17.47
N ALA A 87 1.50 9.91 18.41
CA ALA A 87 2.37 9.96 19.57
C ALA A 87 3.87 9.88 19.22
N LEU A 88 4.20 9.26 18.09
CA LEU A 88 5.58 9.16 17.59
C LEU A 88 6.06 10.42 16.86
N GLY A 89 5.15 11.28 16.40
CA GLY A 89 5.47 12.53 15.72
C GLY A 89 4.50 12.87 14.58
N SER A 90 4.70 14.05 13.98
CA SER A 90 3.96 14.48 12.79
C SER A 90 4.36 13.67 11.55
N PRO A 91 3.55 13.70 10.44
CA PRO A 91 3.93 13.05 9.19
C PRO A 91 5.33 13.45 8.70
N ILE A 92 5.65 14.74 8.74
CA ILE A 92 6.98 15.24 8.34
C ILE A 92 8.08 14.68 9.26
N ALA A 93 7.90 14.72 10.57
CA ALA A 93 8.91 14.24 11.53
C ALA A 93 9.19 12.73 11.38
N ILE A 94 8.14 11.93 11.16
CA ILE A 94 8.28 10.49 10.89
C ILE A 94 8.91 10.27 9.52
N GLY A 95 8.48 11.00 8.49
CA GLY A 95 9.05 10.92 7.15
C GLY A 95 10.56 11.21 7.13
N GLU A 96 10.99 12.30 7.75
CA GLU A 96 12.41 12.64 7.85
C GLU A 96 13.23 11.63 8.65
N ARG A 97 12.65 11.05 9.72
CA ARG A 97 13.33 10.00 10.49
C ARG A 97 13.52 8.75 9.65
N LEU A 98 12.48 8.28 8.93
CA LEU A 98 12.58 7.13 8.04
C LEU A 98 13.56 7.37 6.89
N SER A 99 13.59 8.58 6.32
CA SER A 99 14.58 8.97 5.31
C SER A 99 16.01 8.71 5.80
N ARG A 100 16.34 9.19 7.00
CA ARG A 100 17.70 9.09 7.57
C ARG A 100 18.07 7.71 8.15
N GLU A 101 17.10 7.02 8.74
CA GLU A 101 17.38 5.79 9.51
C GLU A 101 17.14 4.52 8.71
N VAL A 102 16.23 4.56 7.73
CA VAL A 102 15.77 3.36 7.01
C VAL A 102 16.13 3.41 5.52
N ILE A 103 15.79 4.51 4.83
CA ILE A 103 15.95 4.61 3.38
C ILE A 103 17.41 4.92 3.01
N ALA A 104 18.01 5.91 3.67
CA ALA A 104 19.37 6.40 3.42
C ALA A 104 20.18 6.49 4.73
N PRO A 105 20.42 5.35 5.43
CA PRO A 105 21.21 5.38 6.65
C PRO A 105 22.66 5.80 6.37
N GLN A 106 23.29 6.39 7.36
CA GLN A 106 24.65 6.88 7.25
C GLN A 106 25.60 5.78 6.73
N GLY A 107 26.38 6.10 5.70
CA GLY A 107 27.32 5.17 5.06
C GLY A 107 26.68 4.22 4.05
N SER A 108 25.40 4.34 3.75
CA SER A 108 24.73 3.51 2.72
C SER A 108 25.06 3.91 1.29
N GLY A 109 25.65 5.08 1.06
CA GLY A 109 25.86 5.66 -0.28
C GLY A 109 24.53 6.13 -0.94
N ARG A 110 23.49 6.34 -0.12
CA ARG A 110 22.18 6.83 -0.57
C ARG A 110 21.88 8.18 0.05
N GLU A 111 21.12 8.99 -0.67
CA GLU A 111 20.49 10.20 -0.17
C GLU A 111 19.00 10.10 -0.42
N ALA A 112 18.16 10.46 0.57
CA ALA A 112 16.72 10.42 0.43
C ALA A 112 16.11 11.75 0.87
N GLU A 113 15.28 12.32 -0.01
CA GLU A 113 14.53 13.55 0.22
C GLU A 113 13.05 13.21 0.40
N LEU A 114 12.44 13.73 1.48
CA LEU A 114 11.01 13.65 1.68
C LEU A 114 10.32 14.70 0.80
N VAL A 115 9.56 14.25 -0.20
CA VAL A 115 8.86 15.11 -1.17
C VAL A 115 7.48 15.51 -0.65
N ASP A 116 6.76 14.56 -0.02
CA ASP A 116 5.41 14.78 0.48
C ASP A 116 5.13 13.91 1.71
N ALA A 117 4.30 14.42 2.62
CA ALA A 117 3.93 13.74 3.87
C ALA A 117 2.51 14.11 4.28
N ASN A 118 1.59 13.18 4.16
CA ASN A 118 0.18 13.37 4.43
C ASN A 118 -0.34 12.40 5.49
N GLN A 119 -1.37 12.83 6.22
CA GLN A 119 -2.12 11.98 7.14
C GLN A 119 -3.44 11.58 6.50
N ARG A 120 -3.83 10.33 6.67
CA ARG A 120 -5.17 9.82 6.37
C ARG A 120 -5.69 8.95 7.50
N GLU A 121 -6.99 8.81 7.58
CA GLU A 121 -7.67 7.89 8.51
C GLU A 121 -8.39 6.81 7.73
N ALA A 122 -8.20 5.55 8.13
CA ALA A 122 -8.89 4.41 7.54
C ALA A 122 -9.01 3.27 8.57
N GLY A 123 -10.16 2.60 8.62
CA GLY A 123 -10.37 1.44 9.49
C GLY A 123 -10.11 1.72 10.99
N GLY A 124 -10.32 2.96 11.45
CA GLY A 124 -10.05 3.36 12.83
C GLY A 124 -8.56 3.55 13.17
N HIS A 125 -7.68 3.59 12.16
CA HIS A 125 -6.25 3.84 12.33
C HIS A 125 -5.82 5.11 11.61
N ILE A 126 -4.79 5.77 12.15
CA ILE A 126 -4.10 6.90 11.52
C ILE A 126 -2.92 6.36 10.73
N PHE A 127 -2.87 6.72 9.45
CA PHE A 127 -1.79 6.41 8.52
C PHE A 127 -1.06 7.68 8.12
N TYR A 128 0.24 7.58 7.88
CA TYR A 128 1.01 8.61 7.18
C TYR A 128 1.46 8.07 5.84
N ASP A 129 1.08 8.76 4.77
CA ASP A 129 1.50 8.47 3.41
C ASP A 129 2.64 9.42 3.05
N LEU A 130 3.79 8.85 2.69
CA LEU A 130 5.08 9.52 2.56
C LEU A 130 5.64 9.26 1.15
N GLU A 131 6.10 10.32 0.48
CA GLU A 131 6.70 10.25 -0.85
C GLU A 131 8.17 10.68 -0.77
N TYR A 132 9.07 9.92 -1.39
CA TYR A 132 10.51 10.18 -1.35
C TYR A 132 11.12 10.12 -2.75
N THR A 133 12.11 10.98 -2.99
CA THR A 133 13.12 10.80 -4.02
C THR A 133 14.37 10.22 -3.37
N VAL A 134 14.95 9.18 -3.97
CA VAL A 134 16.13 8.49 -3.42
C VAL A 134 17.24 8.49 -4.49
N HIS A 135 18.33 9.19 -4.17
CA HIS A 135 19.51 9.27 -5.03
C HIS A 135 20.48 8.13 -4.66
N LEU A 136 20.86 7.35 -5.66
CA LEU A 136 21.92 6.35 -5.59
C LEU A 136 23.08 6.83 -6.45
N GLU A 137 24.24 6.19 -6.36
CA GLU A 137 25.43 6.58 -7.11
C GLU A 137 25.21 6.60 -8.64
N ASP A 138 24.41 5.69 -9.17
CA ASP A 138 24.21 5.46 -10.61
C ASP A 138 22.79 5.79 -11.12
N ARG A 139 21.84 6.07 -10.22
CA ARG A 139 20.42 6.27 -10.58
C ARG A 139 19.62 6.96 -9.51
N GLU A 140 18.47 7.43 -9.90
CA GLU A 140 17.45 8.01 -9.03
C GLU A 140 16.23 7.10 -8.96
N ARG A 141 15.68 6.97 -7.76
CA ARG A 141 14.47 6.17 -7.48
C ARG A 141 13.41 7.03 -6.84
N HIS A 142 12.18 6.61 -7.01
CA HIS A 142 11.01 7.16 -6.34
C HIS A 142 10.38 6.12 -5.43
N GLU A 143 10.00 6.51 -4.23
CA GLU A 143 9.39 5.63 -3.23
C GLU A 143 8.12 6.26 -2.66
N LEU A 144 7.07 5.47 -2.57
CA LEU A 144 5.82 5.82 -1.91
C LEU A 144 5.58 4.84 -0.77
N ALA A 145 5.44 5.33 0.44
CA ALA A 145 5.26 4.51 1.63
C ALA A 145 4.00 4.90 2.41
N THR A 146 3.40 3.93 3.08
CA THR A 146 2.42 4.18 4.13
C THR A 146 2.90 3.60 5.44
N VAL A 147 2.73 4.36 6.51
CA VAL A 147 3.12 3.96 7.87
C VAL A 147 1.90 3.98 8.78
N VAL A 148 1.83 3.00 9.67
CA VAL A 148 0.76 2.89 10.68
C VAL A 148 1.26 2.17 11.92
N VAL A 149 0.73 2.52 13.08
CA VAL A 149 0.99 1.80 14.34
C VAL A 149 -0.24 1.00 14.72
N ASP A 150 -0.04 -0.27 15.04
CA ASP A 150 -1.02 -1.13 15.69
C ASP A 150 -0.37 -2.00 16.76
N ARG A 151 -0.95 -2.04 17.96
CA ARG A 151 -0.54 -2.89 19.09
C ARG A 151 0.97 -2.88 19.37
N GLY A 152 1.58 -1.68 19.41
CA GLY A 152 3.00 -1.47 19.70
C GLY A 152 3.94 -1.90 18.57
N ARG A 153 3.44 -1.94 17.33
CA ARG A 153 4.24 -2.23 16.12
C ARG A 153 4.02 -1.16 15.08
N LEU A 154 5.09 -0.69 14.50
CA LEU A 154 5.10 0.19 13.34
C LEU A 154 5.18 -0.68 12.08
N TYR A 155 4.20 -0.54 11.23
CA TYR A 155 4.14 -1.17 9.90
C TYR A 155 4.49 -0.12 8.86
N THR A 156 5.40 -0.46 7.96
CA THR A 156 5.80 0.39 6.82
C THR A 156 5.66 -0.43 5.55
N LEU A 157 4.65 -0.12 4.75
CA LEU A 157 4.48 -0.68 3.40
C LEU A 157 4.99 0.34 2.39
N ALA A 158 6.01 -0.02 1.61
CA ALA A 158 6.68 0.88 0.67
C ALA A 158 6.76 0.25 -0.73
N ALA A 159 6.39 1.03 -1.74
CA ALA A 159 6.53 0.72 -3.16
C ALA A 159 7.56 1.64 -3.80
N SER A 160 8.52 1.09 -4.55
CA SER A 160 9.65 1.83 -5.11
C SER A 160 9.91 1.46 -6.57
N THR A 161 10.28 2.45 -7.38
CA THR A 161 10.64 2.31 -8.79
C THR A 161 11.77 3.25 -9.17
N ASN A 162 12.32 3.14 -10.39
CA ASN A 162 13.21 4.17 -10.96
C ASN A 162 12.42 5.44 -11.28
N GLU A 163 13.04 6.63 -11.13
CA GLU A 163 12.41 7.93 -11.33
C GLU A 163 11.74 8.06 -12.71
N PHE A 164 12.40 7.60 -13.78
CA PHE A 164 11.85 7.71 -15.14
C PHE A 164 10.55 6.91 -15.36
N ARG A 165 10.22 5.96 -14.46
CA ARG A 165 8.98 5.19 -14.51
C ARG A 165 7.90 5.74 -13.59
N TRP A 166 8.26 6.63 -12.65
CA TRP A 166 7.38 7.12 -11.60
C TRP A 166 6.01 7.58 -12.10
N ASN A 167 6.00 8.45 -13.11
CA ASN A 167 4.74 8.96 -13.67
C ASN A 167 3.82 7.88 -14.24
N LYS A 168 4.38 6.74 -14.66
CA LYS A 168 3.63 5.62 -15.22
C LYS A 168 2.99 4.76 -14.14
N VAL A 169 3.65 4.61 -12.99
CA VAL A 169 3.24 3.66 -11.94
C VAL A 169 2.68 4.34 -10.67
N LYS A 170 2.79 5.67 -10.56
CA LYS A 170 2.34 6.44 -9.37
C LYS A 170 0.92 6.10 -8.95
N GLY A 171 -0.03 6.01 -9.89
CA GLY A 171 -1.42 5.65 -9.59
C GLY A 171 -1.56 4.25 -9.01
N LEU A 172 -0.87 3.28 -9.61
CA LEU A 172 -0.83 1.88 -9.14
C LEU A 172 -0.23 1.79 -7.73
N PHE A 173 0.90 2.46 -7.46
CA PHE A 173 1.53 2.46 -6.14
C PHE A 173 0.66 3.10 -5.08
N LYS A 174 -0.07 4.17 -5.44
CA LYS A 174 -1.02 4.79 -4.52
C LYS A 174 -2.15 3.84 -4.14
N GLU A 175 -2.69 3.07 -5.10
CA GLU A 175 -3.69 2.03 -4.82
C GLU A 175 -3.11 0.95 -3.89
N VAL A 176 -1.88 0.51 -4.13
CA VAL A 176 -1.21 -0.50 -3.31
C VAL A 176 -1.06 -0.02 -1.86
N ILE A 177 -0.45 1.14 -1.61
CA ILE A 177 -0.19 1.61 -0.25
C ILE A 177 -1.47 1.92 0.52
N THR A 178 -2.50 2.45 -0.17
CA THR A 178 -3.79 2.77 0.47
C THR A 178 -4.64 1.54 0.73
N SER A 179 -4.32 0.40 0.13
CA SER A 179 -5.01 -0.89 0.34
C SER A 179 -4.66 -1.57 1.67
N PHE A 180 -3.59 -1.12 2.34
CA PHE A 180 -3.18 -1.73 3.61
C PHE A 180 -4.30 -1.60 4.65
N THR A 181 -4.66 -2.74 5.25
CA THR A 181 -5.72 -2.80 6.26
C THR A 181 -5.41 -3.84 7.33
N PHE A 182 -5.88 -3.59 8.56
CA PHE A 182 -5.89 -4.60 9.60
C PHE A 182 -7.16 -5.46 9.50
N LEU A 183 -6.98 -6.75 9.71
CA LEU A 183 -8.07 -7.72 9.79
C LEU A 183 -8.47 -7.88 11.26
N ILE A 184 -9.77 -7.90 11.53
CA ILE A 184 -10.34 -7.98 12.89
C ILE A 184 -10.36 -9.42 13.38
#